data_ea2c0d32b50f16d9ff32976639fbc382
#
_entry.id   ea2c0d32b50f16d9ff32976639fbc382
#
_cell.length_a   1.000
_cell.length_b   1.000
_cell.length_c   1.000
_cell.angle_alpha   90.00
_cell.angle_beta   90.00
_cell.angle_gamma   90.00
#
_symmetry.space_group_name_H-M   'P 1'
#
loop_
_entity.id
_entity.type
_entity.pdbx_description
1 polymer ?
#
loop_
_entity_poly.entity_id
_entity_poly.type
_entity_poly.pdbx_seq_one_letter_code
_entity_poly.pdbx_strand_id
1 'polypeptide(L)'
;MKKINNFDLVCKNLGIPIVFIRKIEKSLKKFNGKIYIVGGNVRDLILNKSIINHPDLVVNLDLEKLLYCLEKAKIRFLKVGEKFGSIVVLYKKFKFDVTVMRKDIETDGRWAKIKFTDSLEEDSKRRDFTFNSIYCDTEGHLADPNKGINDLLKKKS
;
A
#
# COMPACT_ATOMS: atom_id res chain seq x y z
N MET A 1 10.31 5.67 15.41
CA MET A 1 10.83 5.46 14.04
C MET A 1 9.89 6.12 13.05
N LYS A 2 10.41 7.04 12.24
CA LYS A 2 9.62 7.76 11.23
C LYS A 2 10.07 7.45 9.81
N LYS A 3 11.25 6.89 9.65
CA LYS A 3 11.83 6.58 8.34
C LYS A 3 12.71 5.33 8.46
N ILE A 4 12.68 4.52 7.40
CA ILE A 4 13.57 3.36 7.28
C ILE A 4 14.90 3.85 6.73
N ASN A 5 15.99 3.64 7.47
CA ASN A 5 17.33 4.00 7.04
C ASN A 5 17.77 3.10 5.89
N ASN A 6 18.48 3.69 4.91
CA ASN A 6 18.96 2.96 3.73
C ASN A 6 17.83 2.22 3.01
N PHE A 7 16.70 2.90 2.82
CA PHE A 7 15.48 2.30 2.31
C PHE A 7 15.68 1.56 0.99
N ASP A 8 16.39 2.17 0.04
CA ASP A 8 16.60 1.55 -1.27
C ASP A 8 17.40 0.25 -1.16
N LEU A 9 18.40 0.23 -0.27
CA LEU A 9 19.19 -0.98 -0.02
C LEU A 9 18.34 -2.07 0.64
N VAL A 10 17.51 -1.69 1.62
CA VAL A 10 16.60 -2.64 2.28
C VAL A 10 15.63 -3.23 1.27
N CYS A 11 15.04 -2.40 0.40
CA CYS A 11 14.15 -2.87 -0.66
C CYS A 11 14.87 -3.87 -1.57
N LYS A 12 16.08 -3.55 -1.99
CA LYS A 12 16.88 -4.44 -2.84
C LYS A 12 17.12 -5.78 -2.15
N ASN A 13 17.51 -5.75 -0.89
CA ASN A 13 17.80 -6.97 -0.12
C ASN A 13 16.55 -7.85 0.06
N LEU A 14 15.37 -7.25 0.21
CA LEU A 14 14.13 -7.97 0.38
C LEU A 14 13.43 -8.32 -0.95
N GLY A 15 13.99 -7.88 -2.07
CA GLY A 15 13.44 -8.20 -3.38
C GLY A 15 12.28 -7.32 -3.82
N ILE A 16 12.12 -6.14 -3.23
CA ILE A 16 11.08 -5.17 -3.61
C ILE A 16 11.58 -4.32 -4.77
N PRO A 17 10.89 -4.31 -5.93
CA PRO A 17 11.30 -3.50 -7.08
C PRO A 17 10.86 -2.04 -6.90
N ILE A 18 11.53 -1.33 -6.00
CA ILE A 18 11.13 0.02 -5.60
C ILE A 18 11.17 1.02 -6.76
N VAL A 19 12.09 0.84 -7.71
CA VAL A 19 12.17 1.73 -8.88
C VAL A 19 10.90 1.64 -9.70
N PHE A 20 10.35 0.43 -9.86
CA PHE A 20 9.08 0.26 -10.58
C PHE A 20 7.91 0.82 -9.78
N ILE A 21 7.88 0.64 -8.46
CA ILE A 21 6.84 1.21 -7.61
C ILE A 21 6.85 2.74 -7.71
N ARG A 22 8.02 3.36 -7.74
CA ARG A 22 8.15 4.80 -7.98
C ARG A 22 7.63 5.21 -9.36
N LYS A 23 7.83 4.36 -10.36
CA LYS A 23 7.29 4.60 -11.70
C LYS A 23 5.76 4.60 -11.68
N ILE A 24 5.16 3.67 -10.95
CA ILE A 24 3.70 3.66 -10.77
C ILE A 24 3.26 4.98 -10.12
N GLU A 25 3.89 5.38 -9.02
CA GLU A 25 3.52 6.62 -8.32
C GLU A 25 3.65 7.84 -9.24
N LYS A 26 4.72 7.90 -10.02
CA LYS A 26 4.92 8.99 -10.97
C LYS A 26 3.77 9.07 -11.98
N SER A 27 3.23 7.92 -12.40
CA SER A 27 2.09 7.89 -13.31
C SER A 27 0.82 8.51 -12.71
N LEU A 28 0.73 8.57 -11.37
CA LEU A 28 -0.42 9.11 -10.66
C LEU A 28 -0.35 10.62 -10.43
N LYS A 29 0.72 11.26 -10.87
CA LYS A 29 1.01 12.66 -10.56
C LYS A 29 -0.09 13.64 -11.00
N LYS A 30 -0.78 13.35 -12.10
CA LYS A 30 -1.87 14.19 -12.60
C LYS A 30 -2.93 14.48 -11.53
N PHE A 31 -3.20 13.49 -10.67
CA PHE A 31 -4.20 13.60 -9.62
C PHE A 31 -3.57 13.67 -8.23
N ASN A 32 -2.29 14.02 -8.14
CA ASN A 32 -1.53 14.05 -6.88
C ASN A 32 -1.60 12.71 -6.13
N GLY A 33 -1.63 11.61 -6.89
CA GLY A 33 -1.70 10.27 -6.31
C GLY A 33 -0.44 9.89 -5.57
N LYS A 34 -0.62 9.17 -4.48
CA LYS A 34 0.47 8.63 -3.66
C LYS A 34 0.27 7.13 -3.52
N ILE A 35 1.38 6.40 -3.47
CA ILE A 35 1.36 4.97 -3.27
C ILE A 35 2.11 4.61 -2.00
N TYR A 36 1.60 3.61 -1.29
CA TYR A 36 2.21 3.16 -0.03
C TYR A 36 2.31 1.64 -0.03
N ILE A 37 3.41 1.14 0.50
CA ILE A 37 3.52 -0.26 0.88
C ILE A 37 2.81 -0.40 2.21
N VAL A 38 2.05 -1.48 2.41
CA VAL A 38 1.18 -1.62 3.58
C VAL A 38 1.17 -3.05 4.10
N GLY A 39 0.79 -3.22 5.36
CA GLY A 39 0.58 -4.52 5.97
C GLY A 39 1.85 -5.24 6.38
N GLY A 40 1.85 -6.57 6.26
CA GLY A 40 2.97 -7.41 6.67
C GLY A 40 4.28 -7.07 5.96
N ASN A 41 4.21 -6.53 4.75
CA ASN A 41 5.40 -6.12 4.01
C ASN A 41 6.13 -4.97 4.71
N VAL A 42 5.41 -4.05 5.34
CA VAL A 42 6.02 -2.96 6.09
C VAL A 42 6.72 -3.50 7.33
N ARG A 43 6.11 -4.47 8.01
CA ARG A 43 6.74 -5.16 9.13
C ARG A 43 8.07 -5.76 8.69
N ASP A 44 8.08 -6.46 7.56
CA ASP A 44 9.29 -7.10 7.05
C ASP A 44 10.36 -6.06 6.68
N LEU A 45 9.96 -4.91 6.13
CA LEU A 45 10.86 -3.80 5.86
C LEU A 45 11.48 -3.24 7.13
N ILE A 46 10.68 -3.02 8.17
CA ILE A 46 11.16 -2.48 9.45
C ILE A 46 12.13 -3.45 10.11
N LEU A 47 11.81 -4.72 10.10
CA LEU A 47 12.62 -5.77 10.71
C LEU A 47 13.77 -6.25 9.82
N ASN A 48 13.79 -5.83 8.55
CA ASN A 48 14.75 -6.25 7.53
C ASN A 48 14.84 -7.79 7.45
N LYS A 49 13.69 -8.43 7.38
CA LYS A 49 13.55 -9.88 7.35
C LYS A 49 12.67 -10.31 6.18
N SER A 50 12.93 -11.53 5.69
CA SER A 50 12.13 -12.20 4.67
C SER A 50 12.24 -11.57 3.28
N ILE A 51 12.07 -12.39 2.26
CA ILE A 51 11.98 -11.96 0.87
C ILE A 51 10.52 -11.63 0.57
N ILE A 52 10.28 -10.48 -0.04
CA ILE A 52 8.93 -10.03 -0.38
C ILE A 52 8.70 -10.23 -1.87
N ASN A 53 7.89 -11.22 -2.23
CA ASN A 53 7.63 -11.56 -3.62
C ASN A 53 6.46 -10.77 -4.23
N HIS A 54 5.45 -10.45 -3.41
CA HIS A 54 4.22 -9.80 -3.86
C HIS A 54 3.87 -8.67 -2.90
N PRO A 55 4.49 -7.49 -3.08
CA PRO A 55 4.19 -6.36 -2.21
C PRO A 55 2.73 -5.91 -2.31
N ASP A 56 2.12 -5.63 -1.16
CA ASP A 56 0.80 -5.05 -1.09
C ASP A 56 0.92 -3.53 -1.12
N LEU A 57 0.23 -2.91 -2.05
CA LEU A 57 0.27 -1.47 -2.25
C LEU A 57 -1.13 -0.89 -2.07
N VAL A 58 -1.18 0.32 -1.56
CA VAL A 58 -2.43 1.08 -1.45
C VAL A 58 -2.22 2.47 -2.03
N VAL A 59 -3.25 3.00 -2.70
CA VAL A 59 -3.20 4.32 -3.33
C VAL A 59 -4.34 5.20 -2.82
N ASN A 60 -4.11 6.51 -2.82
CA ASN A 60 -5.06 7.50 -2.35
C ASN A 60 -5.95 8.07 -3.47
N LEU A 61 -6.10 7.35 -4.56
CA LEU A 61 -6.98 7.72 -5.66
C LEU A 61 -8.15 6.74 -5.73
N ASP A 62 -9.30 7.19 -6.28
CA ASP A 62 -10.36 6.25 -6.59
C ASP A 62 -9.95 5.34 -7.74
N LEU A 63 -10.67 4.24 -7.90
CA LEU A 63 -10.30 3.22 -8.88
C LEU A 63 -10.30 3.75 -10.31
N GLU A 64 -11.26 4.58 -10.67
CA GLU A 64 -11.36 5.14 -12.01
C GLU A 64 -10.12 5.96 -12.38
N LYS A 65 -9.66 6.82 -11.48
CA LYS A 65 -8.46 7.61 -11.68
C LYS A 65 -7.21 6.74 -11.74
N LEU A 66 -7.14 5.73 -10.87
CA LEU A 66 -6.02 4.79 -10.88
C LEU A 66 -5.91 4.07 -12.23
N LEU A 67 -7.01 3.52 -12.72
CA LEU A 67 -7.02 2.81 -14.00
C LEU A 67 -6.66 3.73 -15.16
N TYR A 68 -7.18 4.95 -15.16
CA TYR A 68 -6.83 5.94 -16.17
C TYR A 68 -5.33 6.19 -16.21
N CYS A 69 -4.69 6.40 -15.06
CA CYS A 69 -3.27 6.68 -14.98
C CYS A 69 -2.42 5.50 -15.45
N LEU A 70 -2.79 4.28 -15.06
CA LEU A 70 -2.06 3.08 -15.45
C LEU A 70 -2.14 2.84 -16.95
N GLU A 71 -3.32 3.04 -17.55
CA GLU A 71 -3.51 2.91 -18.99
C GLU A 71 -2.67 3.93 -19.76
N LYS A 72 -2.67 5.19 -19.33
CA LYS A 72 -1.87 6.25 -19.94
C LYS A 72 -0.37 5.96 -19.88
N ALA A 73 0.08 5.38 -18.79
CA ALA A 73 1.49 5.04 -18.59
C ALA A 73 1.88 3.69 -19.22
N LYS A 74 0.92 2.98 -19.82
CA LYS A 74 1.12 1.66 -20.43
C LYS A 74 1.64 0.64 -19.41
N ILE A 75 1.17 0.74 -18.17
CA ILE A 75 1.45 -0.21 -17.11
C ILE A 75 0.38 -1.29 -17.16
N ARG A 76 0.80 -2.55 -17.27
CA ARG A 76 -0.10 -3.69 -17.38
C ARG A 76 -0.77 -4.01 -16.05
N PHE A 77 -2.06 -4.30 -16.09
CA PHE A 77 -2.81 -4.68 -14.89
C PHE A 77 -3.96 -5.62 -15.25
N LEU A 78 -4.42 -6.35 -14.22
CA LEU A 78 -5.60 -7.22 -14.31
C LEU A 78 -6.67 -6.70 -13.36
N LYS A 79 -7.91 -6.65 -13.83
CA LYS A 79 -9.06 -6.16 -13.06
C LYS A 79 -9.64 -7.26 -12.15
N VAL A 80 -8.79 -7.93 -11.41
CA VAL A 80 -9.21 -8.95 -10.45
C VAL A 80 -9.50 -8.26 -9.12
N GLY A 81 -10.74 -8.39 -8.62
CA GLY A 81 -11.13 -7.72 -7.38
C GLY A 81 -11.61 -6.28 -7.54
N GLU A 82 -11.95 -5.87 -8.76
CA GLU A 82 -12.41 -4.51 -9.07
C GLU A 82 -13.58 -4.07 -8.19
N LYS A 83 -14.51 -4.98 -7.86
CA LYS A 83 -15.64 -4.72 -6.97
C LYS A 83 -15.22 -4.23 -5.58
N PHE A 84 -14.03 -4.61 -5.15
CA PHE A 84 -13.49 -4.26 -3.84
C PHE A 84 -12.43 -3.15 -3.93
N GLY A 85 -12.30 -2.51 -5.09
CA GLY A 85 -11.31 -1.47 -5.29
C GLY A 85 -9.89 -1.98 -5.37
N SER A 86 -9.70 -3.23 -5.83
CA SER A 86 -8.38 -3.85 -5.92
C SER A 86 -8.09 -4.31 -7.35
N ILE A 87 -6.85 -4.15 -7.77
CA ILE A 87 -6.37 -4.66 -9.07
C ILE A 87 -5.01 -5.31 -8.85
N VAL A 88 -4.55 -6.05 -9.86
CA VAL A 88 -3.20 -6.63 -9.85
C VAL A 88 -2.38 -5.96 -10.95
N VAL A 89 -1.29 -5.32 -10.57
CA VAL A 89 -0.33 -4.72 -11.50
C VAL A 89 0.77 -5.74 -11.80
N LEU A 90 1.11 -5.86 -13.07
CA LEU A 90 2.08 -6.85 -13.54
C LEU A 90 3.39 -6.18 -13.94
N TYR A 91 4.52 -6.70 -13.46
CA TYR A 91 5.85 -6.24 -13.84
C TYR A 91 6.83 -7.41 -13.77
N LYS A 92 7.32 -7.86 -14.93
CA LYS A 92 8.21 -9.02 -15.01
C LYS A 92 7.57 -10.22 -14.28
N LYS A 93 8.23 -10.78 -13.29
CA LYS A 93 7.71 -11.89 -12.47
C LYS A 93 6.84 -11.41 -11.29
N PHE A 94 6.74 -10.10 -11.09
CA PHE A 94 6.02 -9.54 -9.94
C PHE A 94 4.53 -9.36 -10.24
N LYS A 95 3.74 -9.59 -9.20
CA LYS A 95 2.31 -9.29 -9.18
C LYS A 95 2.05 -8.45 -7.96
N PHE A 96 1.64 -7.20 -8.16
CA PHE A 96 1.37 -6.28 -7.06
C PHE A 96 -0.13 -6.17 -6.85
N ASP A 97 -0.59 -6.48 -5.64
CA ASP A 97 -1.94 -6.15 -5.26
C ASP A 97 -1.98 -4.65 -4.97
N VAL A 98 -2.73 -3.91 -5.77
CA VAL A 98 -2.89 -2.47 -5.60
C VAL A 98 -4.34 -2.20 -5.25
N THR A 99 -4.57 -1.68 -4.05
CA THR A 99 -5.90 -1.42 -3.52
C THR A 99 -6.06 0.08 -3.30
N VAL A 100 -7.26 0.61 -3.59
CA VAL A 100 -7.56 1.99 -3.25
C VAL A 100 -7.86 2.09 -1.76
N MET A 101 -7.52 3.23 -1.15
CA MET A 101 -7.89 3.49 0.24
C MET A 101 -9.40 3.53 0.37
N ARG A 102 -9.92 2.94 1.42
CA ARG A 102 -11.36 2.81 1.60
C ARG A 102 -11.74 2.87 3.06
N LYS A 103 -12.98 3.28 3.29
CA LYS A 103 -13.60 3.22 4.60
C LYS A 103 -14.88 2.42 4.50
N ASP A 104 -15.23 1.73 5.59
CA ASP A 104 -16.47 0.98 5.66
C ASP A 104 -17.58 1.94 6.09
N ILE A 105 -18.70 1.91 5.36
CA ILE A 105 -19.90 2.66 5.73
C ILE A 105 -20.96 1.65 6.15
N GLU A 106 -21.46 1.80 7.36
CA GLU A 106 -22.53 0.97 7.87
C GLU A 106 -23.85 1.43 7.26
N THR A 107 -24.53 0.52 6.52
CA THR A 107 -25.87 0.75 5.99
C THR A 107 -26.80 -0.31 6.55
N ASP A 108 -27.91 0.11 7.15
CA ASP A 108 -28.97 -0.77 7.67
C ASP A 108 -28.51 -1.81 8.68
N GLY A 109 -27.38 -1.61 9.34
CA GLY A 109 -26.87 -2.48 10.40
C GLY A 109 -26.45 -3.87 9.97
N ARG A 110 -26.53 -4.22 8.68
CA ARG A 110 -26.22 -5.57 8.18
C ARG A 110 -25.05 -5.65 7.22
N TRP A 111 -24.77 -4.60 6.46
CA TRP A 111 -23.77 -4.64 5.39
C TRP A 111 -22.91 -3.38 5.42
N ALA A 112 -21.62 -3.58 5.52
CA ALA A 112 -20.68 -2.49 5.31
C ALA A 112 -20.57 -2.23 3.82
N LYS A 113 -20.90 -1.02 3.37
CA LYS A 113 -20.55 -0.55 2.05
C LYS A 113 -19.15 0.00 2.10
N ILE A 114 -18.37 -0.31 1.07
CA ILE A 114 -17.02 0.20 0.92
C ILE A 114 -17.12 1.52 0.16
N LYS A 115 -16.53 2.57 0.72
CA LYS A 115 -16.43 3.86 0.05
C LYS A 115 -14.98 4.28 -0.04
N PHE A 116 -14.58 4.82 -1.19
CA PHE A 116 -13.25 5.38 -1.37
C PHE A 116 -12.99 6.51 -0.36
N THR A 117 -11.74 6.58 0.11
CA THR A 117 -11.24 7.70 0.91
C THR A 117 -9.81 8.01 0.48
N ASP A 118 -9.39 9.26 0.61
CA ASP A 118 -7.99 9.64 0.42
C ASP A 118 -7.23 9.77 1.74
N SER A 119 -7.88 9.43 2.85
CA SER A 119 -7.34 9.56 4.20
C SER A 119 -6.73 8.25 4.69
N LEU A 120 -5.43 8.27 4.99
CA LEU A 120 -4.74 7.14 5.62
C LEU A 120 -5.38 6.77 6.95
N GLU A 121 -5.79 7.77 7.74
CA GLU A 121 -6.41 7.52 9.04
C GLU A 121 -7.72 6.75 8.90
N GLU A 122 -8.57 7.13 7.94
CA GLU A 122 -9.82 6.43 7.70
C GLU A 122 -9.57 5.00 7.20
N ASP A 123 -8.62 4.83 6.27
CA ASP A 123 -8.27 3.49 5.79
C ASP A 123 -7.71 2.63 6.91
N SER A 124 -6.91 3.20 7.80
CA SER A 124 -6.30 2.46 8.91
C SER A 124 -7.31 1.94 9.92
N LYS A 125 -8.41 2.66 10.10
CA LYS A 125 -9.44 2.28 11.09
C LYS A 125 -10.13 0.95 10.77
N ARG A 126 -10.21 0.55 9.51
CA ARG A 126 -10.82 -0.72 9.12
C ARG A 126 -9.88 -1.92 9.24
N ARG A 127 -8.62 -1.69 9.58
CA ARG A 127 -7.63 -2.76 9.70
C ARG A 127 -7.58 -3.29 11.13
N ASP A 128 -7.63 -4.62 11.26
CA ASP A 128 -7.80 -5.30 12.55
C ASP A 128 -6.60 -5.19 13.49
N PHE A 129 -5.39 -5.08 12.94
CA PHE A 129 -4.16 -5.09 13.74
C PHE A 129 -3.39 -3.79 13.56
N THR A 130 -2.84 -3.27 14.66
CA THR A 130 -2.09 -2.01 14.65
C THR A 130 -0.89 -2.05 13.70
N PHE A 131 -0.15 -3.16 13.63
CA PHE A 131 0.99 -3.27 12.73
C PHE A 131 0.58 -3.46 11.26
N ASN A 132 -0.66 -3.89 10.98
CA ASN A 132 -1.17 -3.98 9.61
C ASN A 132 -1.65 -2.63 9.07
N SER A 133 -1.68 -1.61 9.92
CA SER A 133 -2.05 -0.25 9.55
C SER A 133 -0.85 0.69 9.50
N ILE A 134 0.35 0.15 9.33
CA ILE A 134 1.56 0.93 9.09
C ILE A 134 1.76 1.06 7.60
N TYR A 135 1.98 2.27 7.13
CA TYR A 135 2.17 2.58 5.71
C TYR A 135 3.58 3.08 5.48
N CYS A 136 4.19 2.67 4.38
CA CYS A 136 5.52 3.11 3.99
C CYS A 136 5.44 3.75 2.61
N ASP A 137 5.85 5.02 2.48
CA ASP A 137 5.85 5.66 1.18
C ASP A 137 7.05 5.21 0.33
N THR A 138 7.16 5.73 -0.88
CA THR A 138 8.20 5.31 -1.83
C THR A 138 9.60 5.82 -1.47
N GLU A 139 9.73 6.65 -0.45
CA GLU A 139 11.00 7.15 0.06
C GLU A 139 11.38 6.54 1.41
N GLY A 140 10.56 5.64 1.94
CA GLY A 140 10.81 4.97 3.21
C GLY A 140 10.25 5.67 4.43
N HIS A 141 9.46 6.73 4.26
CA HIS A 141 8.79 7.40 5.38
C HIS A 141 7.62 6.56 5.84
N LEU A 142 7.46 6.47 7.16
CA LEU A 142 6.44 5.66 7.79
C LEU A 142 5.29 6.50 8.31
N ALA A 143 4.06 6.07 8.05
CA ALA A 143 2.85 6.62 8.63
C ALA A 143 2.21 5.54 9.49
N ASP A 144 1.97 5.84 10.75
CA ASP A 144 1.55 4.86 11.74
C ASP A 144 0.42 5.41 12.61
N PRO A 145 -0.80 5.56 12.05
CA PRO A 145 -1.92 6.19 12.77
C PRO A 145 -2.31 5.44 14.05
N ASN A 146 -2.12 4.13 14.10
CA ASN A 146 -2.53 3.29 15.23
C ASN A 146 -1.35 2.90 16.13
N LYS A 147 -0.19 3.52 15.97
CA LYS A 147 1.02 3.29 16.78
C LYS A 147 1.51 1.84 16.78
N GLY A 148 1.32 1.14 15.65
CA GLY A 148 1.70 -0.27 15.51
C GLY A 148 3.20 -0.51 15.56
N ILE A 149 4.03 0.49 15.24
CA ILE A 149 5.48 0.35 15.25
C ILE A 149 5.99 0.03 16.66
N ASN A 150 5.45 0.70 17.68
CA ASN A 150 5.86 0.43 19.07
C ASN A 150 5.56 -1.02 19.46
N ASP A 151 4.39 -1.52 19.11
CA ASP A 151 4.01 -2.92 19.37
C ASP A 151 4.93 -3.89 18.65
N LEU A 152 5.27 -3.58 17.40
CA LEU A 152 6.15 -4.40 16.59
C LEU A 152 7.56 -4.48 17.18
N LEU A 153 8.11 -3.35 17.61
CA LEU A 153 9.44 -3.30 18.20
C LEU A 153 9.51 -4.01 19.56
N LYS A 154 8.45 -3.96 20.35
CA LYS A 154 8.37 -4.70 21.62
C LYS A 154 8.40 -6.20 21.40
N LYS A 155 7.74 -6.70 20.36
CA LYS A 155 7.73 -8.13 20.04
C LYS A 155 9.07 -8.63 19.50
N LYS A 156 9.91 -7.73 19.03
CA LYS A 156 11.24 -8.08 18.51
C LYS A 156 12.24 -8.41 19.61
N SER A 157 12.07 -7.80 20.77
CA SER A 157 13.02 -7.98 21.89
C SER A 157 12.83 -9.29 22.67
#